data_cc188b56e08755a1f1df2b7c94b5c87c
#
_entry.id   cc188b56e08755a1f1df2b7c94b5c87c
#
_cell.length_a   1.000
_cell.length_b   1.000
_cell.length_c   1.000
_cell.angle_alpha   90.00
_cell.angle_beta   90.00
_cell.angle_gamma   90.00
#
_symmetry.space_group_name_H-M   'P 1'
#
loop_
_entity.id
_entity.type
_entity.pdbx_description
1 polymer ?
#
loop_
_entity_poly.entity_id
_entity_poly.type
_entity_poly.pdbx_seq_one_letter_code
_entity_poly.pdbx_strand_id
1 'polypeptide(L)'
;MPARRSGCLRYLCALACLVTLLPGVVHAERFRMGVPTPPTHVWTIAATEFAADLAERSAGEHSVAVFPAGQLGNDAQMLQQLQTGALDMAFMPIAEITNRIPEFGALYAPYLAPDVAAAARLLNSDVARGLLDQLPARIGVVGVGYSLGGMRQIVSRQAITSVDDLRGKKLRVTPLDPIRDFYVLLGAAPIPLPIGSVYDALANGQIDAIDMDLENTWKQKYYELGETVVLSNHMMFPMIGMVSAARWRTLDPQMRTTISQLMSAHFDSIAATYIEAEVEYANELRDAGIAVVEVGPEFFGAVLNQWEETWQEKAPVLTELRRLAASPGAGAGALQR
;
A
#
# COMPACT_ATOMS: atom_id res chain seq x y z
N MET A 1 47.70 9.45 -78.16
CA MET A 1 48.16 9.21 -76.76
C MET A 1 46.98 9.27 -75.89
N PRO A 2 46.52 8.23 -75.19
CA PRO A 2 45.28 8.18 -74.45
C PRO A 2 45.47 8.49 -72.96
N ALA A 3 44.56 9.22 -72.44
CA ALA A 3 44.46 9.60 -71.05
C ALA A 3 43.89 8.51 -70.17
N ARG A 4 44.53 8.22 -69.04
CA ARG A 4 44.08 7.39 -67.96
C ARG A 4 43.01 8.17 -67.11
N ARG A 5 41.78 7.67 -67.05
CA ARG A 5 40.76 8.01 -66.08
C ARG A 5 40.00 6.76 -65.65
N SER A 6 40.45 6.08 -64.63
CA SER A 6 39.63 5.05 -63.92
C SER A 6 40.30 4.64 -62.64
N GLY A 7 40.08 5.41 -61.60
CA GLY A 7 40.58 5.10 -60.23
C GLY A 7 39.72 5.61 -59.10
N CYS A 8 38.79 6.58 -59.29
CA CYS A 8 38.07 7.22 -58.19
C CYS A 8 36.69 6.63 -57.84
N LEU A 9 36.15 5.71 -58.66
CA LEU A 9 34.78 5.23 -58.46
C LEU A 9 34.67 3.98 -57.56
N ARG A 10 35.79 3.31 -57.29
CA ARG A 10 35.82 2.08 -56.48
C ARG A 10 35.88 2.32 -54.94
N TYR A 11 36.30 3.49 -54.50
CA TYR A 11 36.42 3.82 -53.09
C TYR A 11 35.16 4.50 -52.49
N LEU A 12 34.24 5.01 -53.31
CA LEU A 12 32.99 5.59 -52.84
C LEU A 12 31.93 4.52 -52.44
N CYS A 13 31.96 3.33 -53.02
CA CYS A 13 31.04 2.26 -52.66
C CYS A 13 31.41 1.50 -51.36
N ALA A 14 32.68 1.54 -50.91
CA ALA A 14 33.13 0.90 -49.71
C ALA A 14 32.82 1.70 -48.41
N LEU A 15 32.58 3.02 -48.54
CA LEU A 15 32.28 3.89 -47.40
C LEU A 15 30.78 3.97 -47.09
N ALA A 16 29.90 3.53 -47.99
CA ALA A 16 28.45 3.56 -47.83
C ALA A 16 27.90 2.37 -47.02
N CYS A 17 28.67 1.29 -46.81
CA CYS A 17 28.22 0.12 -46.03
C CYS A 17 28.59 0.12 -44.53
N LEU A 18 29.29 1.15 -44.04
CA LEU A 18 29.74 1.20 -42.63
C LEU A 18 28.87 2.08 -41.70
N VAL A 19 27.75 2.59 -42.21
CA VAL A 19 26.90 3.53 -41.45
C VAL A 19 25.67 2.86 -40.80
N THR A 20 25.48 1.54 -40.91
CA THR A 20 24.23 0.88 -40.50
C THR A 20 24.33 0.04 -39.22
N LEU A 21 25.35 0.22 -38.38
CA LEU A 21 25.44 -0.42 -37.06
C LEU A 21 25.75 0.62 -35.96
N LEU A 22 24.98 1.71 -35.95
CA LEU A 22 24.82 2.43 -34.68
C LEU A 22 23.85 1.60 -33.85
N PRO A 23 24.26 1.02 -32.70
CA PRO A 23 23.30 0.50 -31.76
C PRO A 23 22.37 1.67 -31.42
N GLY A 24 21.07 1.49 -31.66
CA GLY A 24 20.08 2.44 -31.23
C GLY A 24 20.36 2.77 -29.75
N VAL A 25 20.54 4.02 -29.42
CA VAL A 25 20.65 4.45 -28.02
C VAL A 25 19.30 4.07 -27.41
N VAL A 26 19.24 2.89 -26.78
CA VAL A 26 18.12 2.51 -25.95
C VAL A 26 18.11 3.56 -24.83
N HIS A 27 17.19 4.51 -24.93
CA HIS A 27 16.97 5.44 -23.84
C HIS A 27 16.39 4.62 -22.69
N ALA A 28 17.23 4.36 -21.70
CA ALA A 28 16.80 3.71 -20.47
C ALA A 28 15.63 4.54 -19.88
N GLU A 29 14.46 3.95 -19.89
CA GLU A 29 13.28 4.62 -19.36
C GLU A 29 13.30 4.59 -17.84
N ARG A 30 13.19 5.76 -17.20
CA ARG A 30 13.25 5.88 -15.74
C ARG A 30 11.88 6.21 -15.18
N PHE A 31 11.27 5.24 -14.51
CA PHE A 31 10.04 5.44 -13.75
C PHE A 31 10.30 6.13 -12.41
N ARG A 32 9.31 6.89 -11.96
CA ARG A 32 9.28 7.48 -10.62
C ARG A 32 8.24 6.73 -9.79
N MET A 33 8.63 6.29 -8.60
CA MET A 33 7.75 5.54 -7.69
C MET A 33 7.73 6.21 -6.31
N GLY A 34 6.54 6.60 -5.85
CA GLY A 34 6.32 7.19 -4.53
C GLY A 34 5.92 6.14 -3.50
N VAL A 35 6.45 6.28 -2.28
CA VAL A 35 6.07 5.47 -1.11
C VAL A 35 5.95 6.38 0.11
N PRO A 36 4.85 6.37 0.89
CA PRO A 36 4.67 7.28 2.01
C PRO A 36 5.52 6.90 3.23
N THR A 37 5.99 5.67 3.31
CA THR A 37 6.68 5.10 4.47
C THR A 37 8.20 5.33 4.43
N PRO A 38 8.87 5.32 5.61
CA PRO A 38 10.31 5.50 5.72
C PRO A 38 11.11 4.37 5.03
N PRO A 39 12.41 4.57 4.75
CA PRO A 39 13.26 3.55 4.10
C PRO A 39 13.31 2.19 4.80
N THR A 40 13.12 2.15 6.11
CA THR A 40 13.16 0.92 6.93
C THR A 40 11.85 0.15 6.98
N HIS A 41 10.78 0.70 6.43
CA HIS A 41 9.46 0.08 6.41
C HIS A 41 9.39 -1.00 5.31
N VAL A 42 8.67 -2.09 5.58
CA VAL A 42 8.52 -3.24 4.66
C VAL A 42 8.07 -2.81 3.26
N TRP A 43 7.13 -1.87 3.14
CA TRP A 43 6.67 -1.39 1.83
C TRP A 43 7.77 -0.70 1.02
N THR A 44 8.62 0.09 1.68
CA THR A 44 9.71 0.82 1.01
C THR A 44 10.84 -0.12 0.63
N ILE A 45 11.13 -1.12 1.47
CA ILE A 45 12.09 -2.19 1.15
C ILE A 45 11.61 -2.94 -0.09
N ALA A 46 10.37 -3.42 -0.10
CA ALA A 46 9.78 -4.13 -1.24
C ALA A 46 9.74 -3.28 -2.53
N ALA A 47 9.46 -1.97 -2.42
CA ALA A 47 9.53 -1.06 -3.57
C ALA A 47 10.95 -0.92 -4.13
N THR A 48 11.96 -0.94 -3.27
CA THR A 48 13.38 -0.87 -3.65
C THR A 48 13.83 -2.17 -4.32
N GLU A 49 13.41 -3.30 -3.79
CA GLU A 49 13.66 -4.62 -4.38
C GLU A 49 12.95 -4.77 -5.72
N PHE A 50 11.67 -4.37 -5.81
CA PHE A 50 10.95 -4.31 -7.09
C PHE A 50 11.71 -3.47 -8.14
N ALA A 51 12.28 -2.33 -7.73
CA ALA A 51 13.05 -1.48 -8.64
C ALA A 51 14.31 -2.19 -9.16
N ALA A 52 15.00 -2.95 -8.30
CA ALA A 52 16.17 -3.74 -8.68
C ALA A 52 15.80 -4.88 -9.63
N ASP A 53 14.74 -5.62 -9.30
CA ASP A 53 14.26 -6.76 -10.11
C ASP A 53 13.76 -6.31 -11.49
N LEU A 54 13.11 -5.15 -11.58
CA LEU A 54 12.67 -4.61 -12.86
C LEU A 54 13.86 -4.21 -13.73
N ALA A 55 14.89 -3.60 -13.15
CA ALA A 55 16.11 -3.26 -13.86
C ALA A 55 16.82 -4.52 -14.37
N GLU A 56 16.92 -5.56 -13.54
CA GLU A 56 17.50 -6.84 -13.93
C GLU A 56 16.70 -7.53 -15.04
N ARG A 57 15.39 -7.67 -14.89
CA ARG A 57 14.49 -8.31 -15.86
C ARG A 57 14.44 -7.60 -17.20
N SER A 58 14.63 -6.29 -17.21
CA SER A 58 14.68 -5.48 -18.43
C SER A 58 16.09 -5.31 -18.99
N ALA A 59 17.10 -6.02 -18.47
CA ALA A 59 18.50 -5.86 -18.85
C ALA A 59 18.98 -4.39 -18.82
N GLY A 60 18.42 -3.59 -17.91
CA GLY A 60 18.74 -2.17 -17.73
C GLY A 60 17.99 -1.21 -18.67
N GLU A 61 17.08 -1.71 -19.53
CA GLU A 61 16.26 -0.85 -20.39
C GLU A 61 15.27 -0.01 -19.60
N HIS A 62 14.84 -0.52 -18.44
CA HIS A 62 13.92 0.18 -17.52
C HIS A 62 14.52 0.26 -16.12
N SER A 63 14.31 1.38 -15.45
CA SER A 63 14.73 1.60 -14.06
C SER A 63 13.64 2.32 -13.29
N VAL A 64 13.62 2.14 -11.96
CA VAL A 64 12.68 2.82 -11.06
C VAL A 64 13.45 3.64 -10.04
N ALA A 65 13.14 4.92 -9.94
CA ALA A 65 13.59 5.76 -8.84
C ALA A 65 12.54 5.76 -7.74
N VAL A 66 12.86 5.16 -6.60
CA VAL A 66 11.97 5.11 -5.43
C VAL A 66 12.16 6.37 -4.59
N PHE A 67 11.05 7.00 -4.20
CA PHE A 67 10.99 8.20 -3.36
C PHE A 67 10.22 7.87 -2.08
N PRO A 68 10.91 7.50 -0.99
CA PRO A 68 10.30 7.12 0.28
C PRO A 68 9.89 8.32 1.14
N ALA A 69 9.27 8.02 2.31
CA ALA A 69 8.93 8.99 3.35
C ALA A 69 8.12 10.19 2.85
N GLY A 70 7.27 9.98 1.84
CA GLY A 70 6.43 11.05 1.29
C GLY A 70 7.22 12.19 0.61
N GLN A 71 8.44 11.94 0.11
CA GLN A 71 9.25 12.94 -0.60
C GLN A 71 8.52 13.58 -1.79
N LEU A 72 7.57 12.87 -2.39
CA LEU A 72 6.74 13.38 -3.49
C LEU A 72 5.39 13.94 -3.02
N GLY A 73 5.21 14.11 -1.73
CA GLY A 73 3.97 14.59 -1.11
C GLY A 73 3.24 13.50 -0.31
N ASN A 74 2.11 13.87 0.28
CA ASN A 74 1.22 12.94 0.98
C ASN A 74 0.43 12.06 -0.01
N ASP A 75 -0.37 11.11 0.50
CA ASP A 75 -1.13 10.15 -0.30
C ASP A 75 -2.04 10.83 -1.34
N ALA A 76 -2.75 11.90 -0.96
CA ALA A 76 -3.61 12.64 -1.88
C ALA A 76 -2.82 13.30 -3.03
N GLN A 77 -1.66 13.88 -2.71
CA GLN A 77 -0.77 14.51 -3.69
C GLN A 77 -0.14 13.47 -4.62
N MET A 78 0.29 12.33 -4.10
CA MET A 78 0.83 11.23 -4.91
C MET A 78 -0.25 10.66 -5.84
N LEU A 79 -1.49 10.45 -5.36
CA LEU A 79 -2.59 10.01 -6.21
C LEU A 79 -2.87 11.02 -7.33
N GLN A 80 -2.87 12.32 -7.05
CA GLN A 80 -3.03 13.36 -8.06
C GLN A 80 -1.91 13.31 -9.11
N GLN A 81 -0.66 13.08 -8.69
CA GLN A 81 0.47 12.95 -9.62
C GLN A 81 0.35 11.69 -10.49
N LEU A 82 -0.12 10.56 -9.95
CA LEU A 82 -0.43 9.36 -10.75
C LEU A 82 -1.51 9.64 -11.81
N GLN A 83 -2.57 10.36 -11.44
CA GLN A 83 -3.67 10.71 -12.35
C GLN A 83 -3.19 11.58 -13.52
N THR A 84 -2.28 12.51 -13.26
CA THR A 84 -1.72 13.42 -14.27
C THR A 84 -0.53 12.82 -15.05
N GLY A 85 0.01 11.69 -14.60
CA GLY A 85 1.22 11.08 -15.16
C GLY A 85 2.53 11.76 -14.73
N ALA A 86 2.49 12.66 -13.74
CA ALA A 86 3.68 13.24 -13.14
C ALA A 86 4.43 12.26 -12.22
N LEU A 87 3.73 11.24 -11.73
CA LEU A 87 4.24 10.07 -11.04
C LEU A 87 3.84 8.83 -11.83
N ASP A 88 4.78 7.87 -11.99
CA ASP A 88 4.52 6.67 -12.78
C ASP A 88 3.89 5.57 -11.94
N MET A 89 4.40 5.34 -10.72
CA MET A 89 4.01 4.24 -9.84
C MET A 89 3.93 4.69 -8.38
N ALA A 90 3.17 3.97 -7.56
CA ALA A 90 3.19 4.14 -6.11
C ALA A 90 2.80 2.83 -5.39
N PHE A 91 3.39 2.63 -4.20
CA PHE A 91 2.87 1.76 -3.16
C PHE A 91 2.30 2.66 -2.06
N MET A 92 1.02 2.54 -1.77
CA MET A 92 0.36 3.40 -0.80
C MET A 92 -0.92 2.76 -0.23
N PRO A 93 -1.47 3.27 0.90
CA PRO A 93 -2.76 2.81 1.40
C PRO A 93 -3.86 3.05 0.36
N ILE A 94 -4.91 2.23 0.38
CA ILE A 94 -6.10 2.46 -0.47
C ILE A 94 -6.99 3.61 0.04
N ALA A 95 -6.56 4.34 1.07
CA ALA A 95 -7.32 5.39 1.74
C ALA A 95 -7.89 6.43 0.77
N GLU A 96 -7.01 7.01 -0.07
CA GLU A 96 -7.42 8.05 -1.03
C GLU A 96 -8.32 7.52 -2.15
N ILE A 97 -8.23 6.23 -2.46
CA ILE A 97 -9.15 5.57 -3.39
C ILE A 97 -10.52 5.45 -2.73
N THR A 98 -10.58 4.99 -1.50
CA THR A 98 -11.81 4.80 -0.72
C THR A 98 -12.59 6.10 -0.58
N ASN A 99 -11.91 7.23 -0.35
CA ASN A 99 -12.54 8.54 -0.27
C ASN A 99 -13.21 8.97 -1.60
N ARG A 100 -12.81 8.39 -2.73
CA ARG A 100 -13.37 8.66 -4.07
C ARG A 100 -14.30 7.56 -4.57
N ILE A 101 -14.07 6.34 -4.11
CA ILE A 101 -14.81 5.13 -4.50
C ILE A 101 -15.15 4.38 -3.21
N PRO A 102 -16.30 4.68 -2.57
CA PRO A 102 -16.65 4.13 -1.26
C PRO A 102 -16.67 2.60 -1.19
N GLU A 103 -16.86 1.91 -2.32
CA GLU A 103 -16.82 0.45 -2.41
C GLU A 103 -15.54 -0.16 -1.83
N PHE A 104 -14.40 0.53 -1.94
CA PHE A 104 -13.14 0.09 -1.32
C PHE A 104 -13.18 0.14 0.20
N GLY A 105 -14.12 0.89 0.79
CA GLY A 105 -14.32 0.97 2.24
C GLY A 105 -14.70 -0.37 2.87
N ALA A 106 -15.32 -1.27 2.10
CA ALA A 106 -15.62 -2.62 2.56
C ALA A 106 -14.38 -3.40 3.01
N LEU A 107 -13.21 -3.12 2.44
CA LEU A 107 -11.95 -3.76 2.81
C LEU A 107 -11.42 -3.31 4.20
N TYR A 108 -12.00 -2.27 4.79
CA TYR A 108 -11.72 -1.82 6.15
C TYR A 108 -12.77 -2.27 7.17
N ALA A 109 -13.67 -3.19 6.79
CA ALA A 109 -14.70 -3.63 7.72
C ALA A 109 -14.08 -4.23 9.00
N PRO A 110 -14.52 -3.79 10.18
CA PRO A 110 -14.00 -4.31 11.43
C PRO A 110 -14.12 -5.83 11.50
N TYR A 111 -13.02 -6.49 11.88
CA TYR A 111 -12.96 -7.97 11.96
C TYR A 111 -13.37 -8.70 10.67
N LEU A 112 -13.14 -8.11 9.50
CA LEU A 112 -13.34 -8.77 8.21
C LEU A 112 -12.35 -9.93 8.04
N ALA A 113 -11.14 -9.79 8.55
CA ALA A 113 -10.15 -10.84 8.65
C ALA A 113 -9.63 -10.92 10.10
N PRO A 114 -9.41 -12.11 10.65
CA PRO A 114 -8.92 -12.28 12.03
C PRO A 114 -7.42 -12.00 12.16
N ASP A 115 -6.66 -12.14 11.09
CA ASP A 115 -5.20 -12.03 11.06
C ASP A 115 -4.69 -11.65 9.67
N VAL A 116 -3.39 -11.39 9.60
CA VAL A 116 -2.68 -11.01 8.35
C VAL A 116 -2.84 -12.07 7.26
N ALA A 117 -2.76 -13.35 7.60
CA ALA A 117 -2.86 -14.41 6.60
C ALA A 117 -4.25 -14.48 5.97
N ALA A 118 -5.30 -14.33 6.79
CA ALA A 118 -6.69 -14.25 6.30
C ALA A 118 -6.91 -12.96 5.48
N ALA A 119 -6.37 -11.83 5.93
CA ALA A 119 -6.42 -10.57 5.20
C ALA A 119 -5.77 -10.67 3.82
N ALA A 120 -4.56 -11.25 3.74
CA ALA A 120 -3.85 -11.47 2.47
C ALA A 120 -4.65 -12.35 1.51
N ARG A 121 -5.24 -13.45 2.01
CA ARG A 121 -6.12 -14.30 1.18
C ARG A 121 -7.34 -13.55 0.66
N LEU A 122 -7.99 -12.77 1.51
CA LEU A 122 -9.18 -12.00 1.14
C LEU A 122 -8.85 -10.94 0.08
N LEU A 123 -7.76 -10.20 0.24
CA LEU A 123 -7.28 -9.20 -0.71
C LEU A 123 -6.91 -9.81 -2.07
N ASN A 124 -6.50 -11.07 -2.09
CA ASN A 124 -6.21 -11.83 -3.31
C ASN A 124 -7.43 -12.52 -3.93
N SER A 125 -8.63 -12.41 -3.32
CA SER A 125 -9.87 -12.95 -3.88
C SER A 125 -10.30 -12.22 -5.16
N ASP A 126 -11.06 -12.93 -6.01
CA ASP A 126 -11.62 -12.32 -7.23
C ASP A 126 -12.52 -11.12 -6.92
N VAL A 127 -13.22 -11.13 -5.79
CA VAL A 127 -14.07 -10.02 -5.34
C VAL A 127 -13.26 -8.77 -5.04
N ALA A 128 -12.18 -8.90 -4.24
CA ALA A 128 -11.32 -7.76 -3.93
C ALA A 128 -10.55 -7.28 -5.18
N ARG A 129 -10.03 -8.20 -5.99
CA ARG A 129 -9.34 -7.87 -7.25
C ARG A 129 -10.27 -7.19 -8.26
N GLY A 130 -11.54 -7.60 -8.35
CA GLY A 130 -12.54 -6.99 -9.22
C GLY A 130 -12.80 -5.50 -8.90
N LEU A 131 -12.51 -5.03 -7.67
CA LEU A 131 -12.55 -3.61 -7.35
C LEU A 131 -11.50 -2.81 -8.13
N LEU A 132 -10.35 -3.40 -8.47
CA LEU A 132 -9.28 -2.72 -9.21
C LEU A 132 -9.68 -2.37 -10.64
N ASP A 133 -10.57 -3.13 -11.26
CA ASP A 133 -10.95 -2.96 -12.67
C ASP A 133 -11.64 -1.63 -12.95
N GLN A 134 -12.24 -1.02 -11.93
CA GLN A 134 -12.91 0.28 -12.07
C GLN A 134 -11.96 1.49 -11.98
N LEU A 135 -10.73 1.30 -11.44
CA LEU A 135 -9.81 2.40 -11.18
C LEU A 135 -9.37 3.18 -12.43
N PRO A 136 -9.05 2.52 -13.58
CA PRO A 136 -8.62 3.26 -14.76
C PRO A 136 -9.69 4.23 -15.28
N ALA A 137 -10.95 3.82 -15.26
CA ALA A 137 -12.06 4.64 -15.74
C ALA A 137 -12.48 5.72 -14.74
N ARG A 138 -12.46 5.42 -13.44
CA ARG A 138 -12.98 6.32 -12.40
C ARG A 138 -11.96 7.34 -11.92
N ILE A 139 -10.69 6.94 -11.80
CA ILE A 139 -9.65 7.80 -11.21
C ILE A 139 -8.33 7.82 -11.98
N GLY A 140 -8.27 7.25 -13.18
CA GLY A 140 -7.09 7.38 -14.07
C GLY A 140 -5.82 6.68 -13.59
N VAL A 141 -5.94 5.65 -12.77
CA VAL A 141 -4.82 4.79 -12.33
C VAL A 141 -5.14 3.31 -12.58
N VAL A 142 -4.12 2.49 -12.77
CA VAL A 142 -4.23 1.04 -12.83
C VAL A 142 -3.81 0.47 -11.50
N GLY A 143 -4.72 -0.25 -10.81
CA GLY A 143 -4.38 -1.06 -9.65
C GLY A 143 -3.79 -2.38 -10.10
N VAL A 144 -2.57 -2.67 -9.68
CA VAL A 144 -1.88 -3.92 -10.07
C VAL A 144 -2.23 -5.06 -9.12
N GLY A 145 -2.42 -4.75 -7.86
CA GLY A 145 -2.74 -5.72 -6.82
C GLY A 145 -2.70 -5.10 -5.44
N TYR A 146 -2.98 -5.93 -4.45
CA TYR A 146 -2.98 -5.54 -3.04
C TYR A 146 -1.87 -6.24 -2.27
N SER A 147 -1.46 -5.58 -1.18
CA SER A 147 -0.85 -6.17 -0.02
C SER A 147 -1.46 -5.52 1.23
N LEU A 148 -0.76 -5.50 2.34
CA LEU A 148 -1.25 -4.88 3.57
C LEU A 148 -0.12 -4.27 4.40
N GLY A 149 -0.50 -3.46 5.39
CA GLY A 149 0.39 -2.86 6.39
C GLY A 149 0.03 -3.35 7.80
N GLY A 150 -0.11 -4.68 7.96
CA GLY A 150 -0.48 -5.29 9.23
C GLY A 150 -1.95 -5.10 9.62
N MET A 151 -2.26 -5.48 10.86
CA MET A 151 -3.57 -5.27 11.48
C MET A 151 -3.55 -3.98 12.32
N ARG A 152 -4.72 -3.34 12.44
CA ARG A 152 -4.84 -2.08 13.22
C ARG A 152 -4.98 -2.34 14.69
N GLN A 153 -4.22 -1.56 15.46
CA GLN A 153 -4.17 -1.53 16.91
C GLN A 153 -4.42 -0.09 17.41
N ILE A 154 -4.56 0.09 18.71
CA ILE A 154 -4.69 1.42 19.31
C ILE A 154 -3.51 1.64 20.25
N VAL A 155 -2.75 2.72 20.04
CA VAL A 155 -1.70 3.17 20.96
C VAL A 155 -2.19 4.42 21.66
N SER A 156 -2.19 4.44 22.99
CA SER A 156 -2.72 5.55 23.80
C SER A 156 -1.68 6.07 24.78
N ARG A 157 -1.64 7.39 24.93
CA ARG A 157 -0.83 8.09 25.95
C ARG A 157 -1.34 7.89 27.37
N GLN A 158 -2.49 7.29 27.54
CA GLN A 158 -3.14 7.02 28.82
C GLN A 158 -3.58 5.56 28.86
N ALA A 159 -3.79 5.05 30.07
CA ALA A 159 -4.32 3.70 30.23
C ALA A 159 -5.67 3.54 29.52
N ILE A 160 -5.81 2.42 28.82
CA ILE A 160 -7.07 1.96 28.23
C ILE A 160 -7.40 0.60 28.84
N THR A 161 -8.51 0.54 29.56
CA THR A 161 -9.01 -0.67 30.22
C THR A 161 -10.38 -1.10 29.68
N SER A 162 -11.07 -0.15 29.06
CA SER A 162 -12.38 -0.37 28.44
C SER A 162 -12.54 0.52 27.20
N VAL A 163 -13.53 0.22 26.38
CA VAL A 163 -13.86 1.03 25.20
C VAL A 163 -14.30 2.45 25.58
N ASP A 164 -14.89 2.62 26.75
CA ASP A 164 -15.31 3.93 27.23
C ASP A 164 -14.15 4.89 27.49
N ASP A 165 -12.94 4.38 27.72
CA ASP A 165 -11.74 5.18 27.87
C ASP A 165 -11.34 5.89 26.56
N LEU A 166 -11.90 5.50 25.42
CA LEU A 166 -11.71 6.16 24.14
C LEU A 166 -12.60 7.39 23.95
N ARG A 167 -13.67 7.54 24.75
CA ARG A 167 -14.64 8.65 24.61
C ARG A 167 -13.96 10.01 24.80
N GLY A 168 -14.17 10.89 23.82
CA GLY A 168 -13.63 12.24 23.82
C GLY A 168 -12.12 12.33 23.56
N LYS A 169 -11.39 11.21 23.47
CA LYS A 169 -9.96 11.24 23.14
C LYS A 169 -9.75 11.73 21.69
N LYS A 170 -8.80 12.62 21.52
CA LYS A 170 -8.28 13.02 20.21
C LYS A 170 -7.46 11.88 19.65
N LEU A 171 -8.09 11.04 18.84
CA LEU A 171 -7.48 9.84 18.30
C LEU A 171 -7.08 10.07 16.84
N ARG A 172 -5.78 9.96 16.56
CA ARG A 172 -5.30 10.06 15.18
C ARG A 172 -5.78 8.88 14.38
N VAL A 173 -6.31 9.18 13.21
CA VAL A 173 -6.63 8.20 12.18
C VAL A 173 -5.91 8.54 10.88
N THR A 174 -5.69 7.54 10.03
CA THR A 174 -5.38 7.80 8.61
C THR A 174 -6.55 8.60 8.01
N PRO A 175 -6.32 9.59 7.12
CA PRO A 175 -7.38 10.36 6.46
C PRO A 175 -8.29 9.49 5.59
N LEU A 176 -9.20 8.74 6.21
CA LEU A 176 -9.97 7.65 5.64
C LEU A 176 -11.31 7.51 6.35
N ASP A 177 -12.39 7.62 5.59
CA ASP A 177 -13.75 7.63 6.13
C ASP A 177 -14.14 6.37 6.92
N PRO A 178 -13.87 5.13 6.47
CA PRO A 178 -14.22 3.92 7.23
C PRO A 178 -13.64 3.90 8.65
N ILE A 179 -12.36 4.27 8.80
CA ILE A 179 -11.69 4.30 10.10
C ILE A 179 -12.22 5.47 10.94
N ARG A 180 -12.39 6.65 10.32
CA ARG A 180 -12.98 7.81 11.02
C ARG A 180 -14.36 7.48 11.55
N ASP A 181 -15.24 6.90 10.74
CA ASP A 181 -16.63 6.58 11.11
C ASP A 181 -16.65 5.57 12.28
N PHE A 182 -15.73 4.59 12.28
CA PHE A 182 -15.58 3.65 13.39
C PHE A 182 -15.28 4.36 14.72
N TYR A 183 -14.30 5.26 14.75
CA TYR A 183 -13.93 5.97 15.97
C TYR A 183 -14.96 7.02 16.39
N VAL A 184 -15.71 7.61 15.46
CA VAL A 184 -16.86 8.46 15.78
C VAL A 184 -17.94 7.67 16.51
N LEU A 185 -18.25 6.46 16.04
CA LEU A 185 -19.22 5.57 16.69
C LEU A 185 -18.78 5.14 18.12
N LEU A 186 -17.47 5.03 18.35
CA LEU A 186 -16.90 4.80 19.69
C LEU A 186 -16.95 6.03 20.59
N GLY A 187 -17.37 7.19 20.06
CA GLY A 187 -17.41 8.45 20.82
C GLY A 187 -16.04 9.13 20.97
N ALA A 188 -15.02 8.68 20.27
CA ALA A 188 -13.74 9.37 20.18
C ALA A 188 -13.84 10.63 19.29
N ALA A 189 -12.81 11.49 19.32
CA ALA A 189 -12.64 12.63 18.45
C ALA A 189 -11.53 12.31 17.41
N PRO A 190 -11.86 11.67 16.28
CA PRO A 190 -10.85 11.29 15.29
C PRO A 190 -10.21 12.51 14.63
N ILE A 191 -8.89 12.53 14.58
CA ILE A 191 -8.05 13.56 13.97
C ILE A 191 -7.34 12.96 12.75
N PRO A 192 -7.79 13.25 11.52
CA PRO A 192 -7.11 12.77 10.31
C PRO A 192 -5.74 13.45 10.15
N LEU A 193 -4.66 12.66 10.23
CA LEU A 193 -3.29 13.15 10.03
C LEU A 193 -2.49 12.17 9.15
N PRO A 194 -1.73 12.66 8.16
CA PRO A 194 -0.79 11.84 7.41
C PRO A 194 0.30 11.27 8.32
N ILE A 195 0.87 10.12 7.93
CA ILE A 195 1.82 9.37 8.79
C ILE A 195 3.01 10.21 9.24
N GLY A 196 3.56 11.06 8.38
CA GLY A 196 4.72 11.89 8.69
C GLY A 196 4.48 12.95 9.79
N SER A 197 3.22 13.20 10.19
CA SER A 197 2.87 14.17 11.24
C SER A 197 2.53 13.52 12.57
N VAL A 198 2.50 12.18 12.64
CA VAL A 198 1.95 11.45 13.80
C VAL A 198 2.85 11.58 15.01
N TYR A 199 4.17 11.37 14.85
CA TYR A 199 5.12 11.41 15.97
C TYR A 199 5.07 12.75 16.71
N ASP A 200 5.18 13.86 15.98
CA ASP A 200 5.16 15.20 16.55
C ASP A 200 3.83 15.52 17.23
N ALA A 201 2.71 15.13 16.61
CA ALA A 201 1.38 15.35 17.17
C ALA A 201 1.18 14.59 18.47
N LEU A 202 1.67 13.34 18.56
CA LEU A 202 1.60 12.52 19.77
C LEU A 202 2.55 13.07 20.86
N ALA A 203 3.80 13.37 20.51
CA ALA A 203 4.80 13.90 21.44
C ALA A 203 4.38 15.24 22.04
N ASN A 204 3.78 16.13 21.24
CA ASN A 204 3.32 17.45 21.69
C ASN A 204 1.92 17.45 22.35
N GLY A 205 1.27 16.28 22.50
CA GLY A 205 -0.05 16.18 23.11
C GLY A 205 -1.18 16.79 22.30
N GLN A 206 -0.99 16.97 21.00
CA GLN A 206 -2.05 17.40 20.09
C GLN A 206 -3.09 16.30 19.89
N ILE A 207 -2.67 15.05 20.03
CA ILE A 207 -3.48 13.83 20.02
C ILE A 207 -3.21 12.98 21.27
N ASP A 208 -4.19 12.22 21.71
CA ASP A 208 -4.15 11.39 22.91
C ASP A 208 -3.88 9.92 22.58
N ALA A 209 -4.27 9.49 21.39
CA ALA A 209 -4.12 8.12 20.91
C ALA A 209 -3.95 8.09 19.39
N ILE A 210 -3.51 6.94 18.89
CA ILE A 210 -3.37 6.69 17.45
C ILE A 210 -3.94 5.32 17.08
N ASP A 211 -4.59 5.24 15.92
CA ASP A 211 -4.86 4.03 15.18
C ASP A 211 -3.62 3.72 14.33
N MET A 212 -2.95 2.56 14.60
CA MET A 212 -1.66 2.23 13.99
C MET A 212 -1.43 0.72 13.96
N ASP A 213 -0.61 0.26 13.02
CA ASP A 213 -0.07 -1.10 12.97
C ASP A 213 1.14 -1.27 13.93
N LEU A 214 1.54 -2.54 14.14
CA LEU A 214 2.64 -2.84 15.06
C LEU A 214 4.01 -2.45 14.51
N GLU A 215 4.24 -2.57 13.19
CA GLU A 215 5.53 -2.18 12.59
C GLU A 215 5.82 -0.70 12.81
N ASN A 216 4.87 0.17 12.47
CA ASN A 216 5.03 1.60 12.68
C ASN A 216 5.07 1.94 14.18
N THR A 217 4.27 1.26 15.01
CA THR A 217 4.29 1.46 16.46
C THR A 217 5.69 1.22 17.02
N TRP A 218 6.35 0.15 16.59
CA TRP A 218 7.70 -0.19 17.01
C TRP A 218 8.76 0.67 16.33
N LYS A 219 8.85 0.64 15.01
CA LYS A 219 9.93 1.30 14.24
C LYS A 219 9.91 2.82 14.32
N GLN A 220 8.72 3.45 14.45
CA GLN A 220 8.59 4.90 14.64
C GLN A 220 8.56 5.28 16.13
N LYS A 221 8.74 4.31 17.03
CA LYS A 221 8.84 4.52 18.48
C LYS A 221 7.60 5.19 19.09
N TYR A 222 6.42 4.99 18.52
CA TYR A 222 5.19 5.54 19.09
C TYR A 222 4.91 4.98 20.50
N TYR A 223 5.35 3.75 20.78
CA TYR A 223 5.25 3.12 22.09
C TYR A 223 6.01 3.89 23.18
N GLU A 224 7.11 4.59 22.86
CA GLU A 224 7.85 5.42 23.84
C GLU A 224 7.01 6.64 24.31
N LEU A 225 6.00 7.03 23.54
CA LEU A 225 5.10 8.14 23.82
C LEU A 225 3.75 7.67 24.38
N GLY A 226 3.51 6.36 24.43
CA GLY A 226 2.30 5.71 24.87
C GLY A 226 2.42 5.08 26.25
N GLU A 227 1.28 4.85 26.90
CA GLU A 227 1.15 4.06 28.13
C GLU A 227 0.56 2.68 27.84
N THR A 228 -0.31 2.59 26.84
CA THR A 228 -1.03 1.36 26.49
C THR A 228 -1.05 1.10 24.99
N VAL A 229 -0.82 -0.15 24.61
CA VAL A 229 -1.15 -0.70 23.29
C VAL A 229 -2.32 -1.66 23.46
N VAL A 230 -3.45 -1.36 22.81
CA VAL A 230 -4.58 -2.29 22.72
C VAL A 230 -4.42 -3.14 21.48
N LEU A 231 -4.05 -4.40 21.65
CA LEU A 231 -3.95 -5.40 20.58
C LEU A 231 -5.35 -5.91 20.26
N SER A 232 -5.97 -5.27 19.30
CA SER A 232 -7.37 -5.53 18.93
C SER A 232 -7.53 -6.18 17.58
N ASN A 233 -6.55 -6.05 16.69
CA ASN A 233 -6.61 -6.54 15.30
C ASN A 233 -7.94 -6.18 14.62
N HIS A 234 -8.49 -5.00 14.96
CA HIS A 234 -9.87 -4.65 14.65
C HIS A 234 -10.13 -4.38 13.17
N MET A 235 -9.09 -4.05 12.40
CA MET A 235 -9.17 -3.84 10.95
C MET A 235 -7.87 -4.27 10.26
N MET A 236 -7.94 -4.83 9.06
CA MET A 236 -6.78 -4.91 8.17
C MET A 236 -6.48 -3.55 7.55
N PHE A 237 -5.23 -3.32 7.15
CA PHE A 237 -4.81 -2.08 6.51
C PHE A 237 -4.29 -2.33 5.08
N PRO A 238 -5.19 -2.35 4.07
CA PRO A 238 -4.80 -2.67 2.71
C PRO A 238 -3.88 -1.62 2.10
N MET A 239 -2.83 -2.12 1.42
CA MET A 239 -1.95 -1.39 0.54
C MET A 239 -2.23 -1.78 -0.91
N ILE A 240 -2.04 -0.86 -1.83
CA ILE A 240 -2.18 -1.08 -3.27
C ILE A 240 -0.91 -0.66 -4.00
N GLY A 241 -0.54 -1.46 -5.01
CA GLY A 241 0.39 -1.04 -6.03
C GLY A 241 -0.34 -0.42 -7.21
N MET A 242 0.04 0.79 -7.57
CA MET A 242 -0.61 1.53 -8.65
C MET A 242 0.39 1.98 -9.70
N VAL A 243 -0.10 2.06 -10.93
CA VAL A 243 0.59 2.68 -12.08
C VAL A 243 -0.34 3.74 -12.67
N SER A 244 0.20 4.90 -13.06
CA SER A 244 -0.55 5.89 -13.83
C SER A 244 -1.17 5.24 -15.08
N ALA A 245 -2.47 5.41 -15.29
CA ALA A 245 -3.13 4.88 -16.47
C ALA A 245 -2.60 5.49 -17.78
N ALA A 246 -2.13 6.75 -17.73
CA ALA A 246 -1.45 7.38 -18.86
C ALA A 246 -0.16 6.66 -19.20
N ARG A 247 0.64 6.35 -18.15
CA ARG A 247 1.90 5.63 -18.29
C ARG A 247 1.66 4.19 -18.74
N TRP A 248 0.74 3.50 -18.11
CA TRP A 248 0.39 2.11 -18.43
C TRP A 248 0.06 1.91 -19.91
N ARG A 249 -0.66 2.86 -20.53
CA ARG A 249 -1.00 2.79 -21.95
C ARG A 249 0.20 2.87 -22.89
N THR A 250 1.30 3.51 -22.48
CA THR A 250 2.52 3.63 -23.30
C THR A 250 3.41 2.39 -23.23
N LEU A 251 3.25 1.55 -22.21
CA LEU A 251 4.02 0.32 -22.04
C LEU A 251 3.58 -0.74 -23.03
N ASP A 252 4.53 -1.53 -23.53
CA ASP A 252 4.20 -2.72 -24.31
C ASP A 252 3.56 -3.81 -23.42
N PRO A 253 2.86 -4.80 -24.01
CA PRO A 253 2.19 -5.84 -23.25
C PRO A 253 3.12 -6.69 -22.38
N GLN A 254 4.35 -6.94 -22.83
CA GLN A 254 5.32 -7.74 -22.07
C GLN A 254 5.77 -6.98 -20.82
N MET A 255 6.05 -5.68 -20.94
CA MET A 255 6.44 -4.85 -19.80
C MET A 255 5.30 -4.71 -18.78
N ARG A 256 4.04 -4.56 -19.22
CA ARG A 256 2.88 -4.60 -18.32
C ARG A 256 2.81 -5.91 -17.52
N THR A 257 3.03 -7.03 -18.20
CA THR A 257 3.06 -8.36 -17.56
C THR A 257 4.21 -8.45 -16.57
N THR A 258 5.41 -8.00 -16.94
CA THR A 258 6.59 -8.01 -16.06
C THR A 258 6.35 -7.18 -14.79
N ILE A 259 5.85 -5.95 -14.93
CA ILE A 259 5.52 -5.09 -13.79
C ILE A 259 4.47 -5.74 -12.88
N SER A 260 3.40 -6.32 -13.47
CA SER A 260 2.35 -6.98 -12.70
C SER A 260 2.88 -8.18 -11.93
N GLN A 261 3.68 -9.02 -12.55
CA GLN A 261 4.26 -10.20 -11.91
C GLN A 261 5.23 -9.84 -10.78
N LEU A 262 6.12 -8.88 -11.03
CA LEU A 262 7.07 -8.43 -10.01
C LEU A 262 6.36 -7.77 -8.83
N MET A 263 5.41 -6.86 -9.07
CA MET A 263 4.65 -6.25 -7.99
C MET A 263 3.89 -7.30 -7.18
N SER A 264 3.26 -8.28 -7.84
CA SER A 264 2.56 -9.37 -7.14
C SER A 264 3.49 -10.18 -6.24
N ALA A 265 4.68 -10.54 -6.73
CA ALA A 265 5.67 -11.28 -5.95
C ALA A 265 6.11 -10.50 -4.71
N HIS A 266 6.36 -9.19 -4.85
CA HIS A 266 6.71 -8.34 -3.71
C HIS A 266 5.54 -8.13 -2.75
N PHE A 267 4.29 -8.13 -3.23
CA PHE A 267 3.11 -8.08 -2.35
C PHE A 267 2.95 -9.35 -1.52
N ASP A 268 3.21 -10.51 -2.10
CA ASP A 268 3.23 -11.77 -1.38
C ASP A 268 4.35 -11.81 -0.33
N SER A 269 5.53 -11.25 -0.65
CA SER A 269 6.65 -11.09 0.29
C SER A 269 6.30 -10.15 1.45
N ILE A 270 5.65 -9.00 1.18
CA ILE A 270 5.16 -8.09 2.23
C ILE A 270 4.21 -8.83 3.17
N ALA A 271 3.22 -9.56 2.62
CA ALA A 271 2.27 -10.32 3.44
C ALA A 271 2.94 -11.38 4.28
N ALA A 272 3.89 -12.14 3.72
CA ALA A 272 4.67 -13.14 4.44
C ALA A 272 5.46 -12.52 5.60
N THR A 273 6.10 -11.37 5.35
CA THR A 273 6.84 -10.64 6.39
C THR A 273 5.93 -10.25 7.55
N TYR A 274 4.73 -9.73 7.29
CA TYR A 274 3.80 -9.35 8.37
C TYR A 274 3.24 -10.54 9.14
N ILE A 275 3.03 -11.69 8.49
CA ILE A 275 2.58 -12.93 9.17
C ILE A 275 3.57 -13.31 10.29
N GLU A 276 4.86 -13.14 10.05
CA GLU A 276 5.91 -13.45 11.03
C GLU A 276 6.12 -12.29 12.02
N ALA A 277 6.18 -11.08 11.52
CA ALA A 277 6.57 -9.89 12.29
C ALA A 277 5.50 -9.40 13.28
N GLU A 278 4.21 -9.64 13.07
CA GLU A 278 3.14 -9.21 13.99
C GLU A 278 3.36 -9.78 15.42
N VAL A 279 3.74 -11.05 15.52
CA VAL A 279 4.01 -11.70 16.80
C VAL A 279 5.30 -11.14 17.43
N GLU A 280 6.32 -10.91 16.61
CA GLU A 280 7.59 -10.38 17.05
C GLU A 280 7.42 -8.97 17.63
N TYR A 281 6.81 -8.05 16.89
CA TYR A 281 6.55 -6.69 17.37
C TYR A 281 5.68 -6.64 18.62
N ALA A 282 4.67 -7.51 18.73
CA ALA A 282 3.86 -7.59 19.94
C ALA A 282 4.69 -8.01 21.16
N ASN A 283 5.66 -8.91 20.99
CA ASN A 283 6.59 -9.33 22.06
C ASN A 283 7.60 -8.21 22.39
N GLU A 284 8.18 -7.57 21.38
CA GLU A 284 9.10 -6.43 21.57
C GLU A 284 8.43 -5.29 22.36
N LEU A 285 7.15 -5.00 22.09
CA LEU A 285 6.40 -4.00 22.86
C LEU A 285 6.20 -4.41 24.32
N ARG A 286 5.92 -5.69 24.59
CA ARG A 286 5.83 -6.21 25.97
C ARG A 286 7.18 -6.11 26.70
N ASP A 287 8.26 -6.49 26.02
CA ASP A 287 9.62 -6.45 26.56
C ASP A 287 10.10 -5.01 26.81
N ALA A 288 9.63 -4.05 26.01
CA ALA A 288 9.88 -2.62 26.22
C ALA A 288 9.12 -2.03 27.43
N GLY A 289 8.20 -2.79 28.02
CA GLY A 289 7.53 -2.43 29.26
C GLY A 289 6.28 -1.56 29.10
N ILE A 290 5.79 -1.35 27.85
CA ILE A 290 4.47 -0.72 27.64
C ILE A 290 3.36 -1.70 28.02
N ALA A 291 2.27 -1.21 28.61
CA ALA A 291 1.10 -2.05 28.88
C ALA A 291 0.45 -2.53 27.59
N VAL A 292 0.42 -3.85 27.37
CA VAL A 292 -0.22 -4.48 26.21
C VAL A 292 -1.51 -5.16 26.68
N VAL A 293 -2.66 -4.70 26.15
CA VAL A 293 -4.00 -5.22 26.46
C VAL A 293 -4.56 -5.90 25.22
N GLU A 294 -4.75 -7.22 25.31
CA GLU A 294 -5.37 -7.99 24.22
C GLU A 294 -6.88 -7.97 24.34
N VAL A 295 -7.57 -7.66 23.24
CA VAL A 295 -9.03 -7.59 23.19
C VAL A 295 -9.59 -8.20 21.90
N GLY A 296 -10.80 -8.71 21.99
CA GLY A 296 -11.56 -9.20 20.83
C GLY A 296 -12.70 -8.26 20.42
N PRO A 297 -13.58 -8.74 19.51
CA PRO A 297 -14.74 -7.98 19.04
C PRO A 297 -15.66 -7.47 20.14
N GLU A 298 -15.76 -8.22 21.24
CA GLU A 298 -16.60 -7.88 22.41
C GLU A 298 -16.21 -6.54 23.06
N PHE A 299 -14.95 -6.13 22.94
CA PHE A 299 -14.47 -4.85 23.44
C PHE A 299 -15.19 -3.67 22.78
N PHE A 300 -15.50 -3.76 21.50
CA PHE A 300 -16.16 -2.70 20.73
C PHE A 300 -17.69 -2.79 20.75
N GLY A 301 -18.24 -3.92 21.14
CA GLY A 301 -19.67 -4.13 21.35
C GLY A 301 -20.53 -3.78 20.13
N ALA A 302 -21.60 -3.00 20.37
CA ALA A 302 -22.60 -2.67 19.35
C ALA A 302 -22.07 -1.81 18.19
N VAL A 303 -20.92 -1.15 18.35
CA VAL A 303 -20.32 -0.29 17.33
C VAL A 303 -19.99 -1.07 16.05
N LEU A 304 -19.62 -2.34 16.17
CA LEU A 304 -19.34 -3.20 15.02
C LEU A 304 -20.56 -3.30 14.09
N ASN A 305 -21.75 -3.55 14.65
CA ASN A 305 -23.00 -3.64 13.88
C ASN A 305 -23.39 -2.28 13.29
N GLN A 306 -23.25 -1.20 14.06
CA GLN A 306 -23.58 0.16 13.58
C GLN A 306 -22.69 0.57 12.41
N TRP A 307 -21.41 0.21 12.46
CA TRP A 307 -20.48 0.42 11.35
C TRP A 307 -20.89 -0.39 10.13
N GLU A 308 -21.20 -1.67 10.32
CA GLU A 308 -21.62 -2.60 9.27
C GLU A 308 -22.87 -2.08 8.54
N GLU A 309 -23.91 -1.68 9.27
CA GLU A 309 -25.15 -1.10 8.72
C GLU A 309 -24.85 0.13 7.85
N THR A 310 -24.00 1.04 8.35
CA THR A 310 -23.62 2.26 7.62
C THR A 310 -22.85 1.96 6.35
N TRP A 311 -21.91 1.01 6.41
CA TRP A 311 -21.01 0.73 5.30
C TRP A 311 -21.57 -0.28 4.30
N GLN A 312 -22.52 -1.11 4.70
CA GLN A 312 -23.27 -1.98 3.80
C GLN A 312 -24.00 -1.19 2.69
N GLU A 313 -24.53 -0.01 3.02
CA GLU A 313 -25.19 0.86 2.03
C GLU A 313 -24.17 1.54 1.11
N LYS A 314 -23.03 1.98 1.65
CA LYS A 314 -21.96 2.66 0.90
C LYS A 314 -21.15 1.71 0.02
N ALA A 315 -21.02 0.46 0.44
CA ALA A 315 -20.17 -0.55 -0.18
C ALA A 315 -20.86 -1.93 -0.17
N PRO A 316 -21.86 -2.18 -1.03
CA PRO A 316 -22.63 -3.44 -1.06
C PRO A 316 -21.77 -4.71 -1.24
N VAL A 317 -20.58 -4.58 -1.82
CA VAL A 317 -19.58 -5.65 -1.95
C VAL A 317 -19.17 -6.24 -0.60
N LEU A 318 -19.41 -5.54 0.51
CA LEU A 318 -19.15 -5.98 1.88
C LEU A 318 -19.83 -7.31 2.19
N THR A 319 -21.07 -7.51 1.73
CA THR A 319 -21.80 -8.79 1.89
C THR A 319 -21.01 -9.96 1.34
N GLU A 320 -20.48 -9.81 0.14
CA GLU A 320 -19.72 -10.88 -0.52
C GLU A 320 -18.38 -11.12 0.15
N LEU A 321 -17.68 -10.05 0.56
CA LEU A 321 -16.42 -10.15 1.32
C LEU A 321 -16.62 -10.87 2.66
N ARG A 322 -17.72 -10.59 3.39
CA ARG A 322 -18.08 -11.28 4.62
C ARG A 322 -18.34 -12.77 4.37
N ARG A 323 -19.07 -13.09 3.29
CA ARG A 323 -19.34 -14.48 2.90
C ARG A 323 -18.04 -15.25 2.61
N LEU A 324 -17.11 -14.63 1.90
CA LEU A 324 -15.80 -15.21 1.61
C LEU A 324 -14.97 -15.38 2.89
N ALA A 325 -14.92 -14.38 3.74
CA ALA A 325 -14.20 -14.43 5.01
C ALA A 325 -14.71 -15.55 5.94
N ALA A 326 -16.01 -15.81 5.93
CA ALA A 326 -16.63 -16.88 6.73
C ALA A 326 -16.44 -18.30 6.16
N SER A 327 -15.96 -18.43 4.91
CA SER A 327 -15.84 -19.74 4.24
C SER A 327 -14.48 -20.39 4.55
N PRO A 328 -14.42 -21.51 5.30
CA PRO A 328 -13.16 -22.21 5.56
C PRO A 328 -12.65 -22.82 4.23
N GLY A 329 -11.57 -22.29 3.70
CA GLY A 329 -10.85 -22.92 2.58
C GLY A 329 -10.92 -22.23 1.21
N ALA A 330 -11.58 -21.11 1.03
CA ALA A 330 -11.63 -20.39 -0.26
C ALA A 330 -10.28 -19.81 -0.73
N GLY A 331 -9.18 -20.06 -0.02
CA GLY A 331 -7.85 -19.53 -0.33
C GLY A 331 -6.71 -20.54 -0.38
N ALA A 332 -6.97 -21.83 -0.27
CA ALA A 332 -5.89 -22.83 -0.27
C ALA A 332 -5.27 -23.11 -1.66
N GLY A 333 -5.81 -22.54 -2.73
CA GLY A 333 -5.39 -22.82 -4.12
C GLY A 333 -4.41 -21.82 -4.75
N ALA A 334 -4.13 -20.68 -4.12
CA ALA A 334 -3.36 -19.60 -4.76
C ALA A 334 -1.86 -19.56 -4.40
N LEU A 335 -1.42 -20.33 -3.40
CA LEU A 335 0.00 -20.40 -3.00
C LEU A 335 0.78 -21.58 -3.62
N GLN A 336 0.19 -22.28 -4.58
CA GLN A 336 0.81 -23.45 -5.24
C GLN A 336 0.83 -23.34 -6.78
N ARG A 337 0.97 -22.15 -7.35
CA ARG A 337 1.27 -22.06 -8.80
C ARG A 337 2.32 -21.03 -9.08
#